data_ed05bf3abb3da59fead254bbc7ec09af
#
_entry.id   ed05bf3abb3da59fead254bbc7ec09af
#
_cell.length_a   1.000
_cell.length_b   1.000
_cell.length_c   1.000
_cell.angle_alpha   90.00
_cell.angle_beta   90.00
_cell.angle_gamma   90.00
#
_symmetry.space_group_name_H-M   'P 1'
#
loop_
_entity.id
_entity.type
_entity.pdbx_description
1 polymer ?
#
loop_
_entity_poly.entity_id
_entity_poly.type
_entity_poly.pdbx_seq_one_letter_code
_entity_poly.pdbx_strand_id
1 'polypeptide(L)'
;MTRKANFVPDGTADLFEPDLAKALTGRVKRAADIVTPPRAVQPLAAPSDWSFELIEQYHAVIRSTAERFGLDTYPNQLEIITAEQMMDAYASVGMPVNYRHWSYGKEFISTEKNYKRGHMGLAYEIVINSNPCISYLMEENTMAMQALVIAHAAYGHNSFFKGNYLFRMWTDAASIIDYLVYAKNYVAGCEERHGLDAVEELLDSCHALMNHGVDRYRRPSKLSLTQELARSKDREAYAQQQVNDMWRTLPRKAEKAASEKEVRRFPEEPQENLLYFIEKNAPLLEPWQREIVRIVRKVAQYFYPQRQTQVMNEGWATFWHHKLLNTLYDDGHLTDGMMIEWLKSHTNVVYQPLVGHKHYSGINPYALGFAMYTDIKRICEKPTDEDRAWFPGMAGKDWLETIDHAMRNFKDESFIGQYLSPQLMRDFRLFSIVDDEKESELEVSAIHDEAGYRAVREALSHQYDLGSREPNIQVWSVNLRGDRSLTLRHTQHNDRPLHDSAQEVLKHVSRLWGFGVHLDSVDGQGTVTKHWSVPAPVNHN
;
A
#
# COMPACT_ATOMS: atom_id res chain seq x y z
N MET A 1 -26.08 -34.52 0.11
CA MET A 1 -26.86 -34.78 1.35
C MET A 1 -26.55 -33.65 2.32
N THR A 2 -27.50 -32.78 2.47
CA THR A 2 -27.43 -31.56 3.28
C THR A 2 -27.50 -31.90 4.77
N ARG A 3 -26.50 -31.54 5.54
CA ARG A 3 -26.61 -31.44 7.00
C ARG A 3 -26.62 -29.96 7.40
N LYS A 4 -27.80 -29.49 7.79
CA LYS A 4 -27.99 -28.27 8.55
C LYS A 4 -27.40 -28.49 9.96
N ALA A 5 -26.40 -27.75 10.34
CA ALA A 5 -26.04 -27.60 11.74
C ALA A 5 -26.65 -26.26 12.23
N ASN A 6 -27.71 -26.40 13.03
CA ASN A 6 -28.21 -25.31 13.88
C ASN A 6 -27.23 -25.15 15.04
N PHE A 7 -26.46 -24.10 15.03
CA PHE A 7 -25.77 -23.61 16.21
C PHE A 7 -26.20 -22.16 16.43
N VAL A 8 -27.09 -21.98 17.40
CA VAL A 8 -27.41 -20.67 17.98
C VAL A 8 -26.63 -20.61 19.28
N PRO A 9 -25.64 -19.74 19.43
CA PRO A 9 -25.13 -19.39 20.74
C PRO A 9 -26.01 -18.24 21.27
N ASP A 10 -26.89 -18.55 22.21
CA ASP A 10 -27.43 -17.58 23.14
C ASP A 10 -26.26 -16.96 23.90
N GLY A 11 -26.12 -15.63 23.90
CA GLY A 11 -25.21 -14.92 24.80
C GLY A 11 -24.24 -13.94 24.19
N THR A 12 -24.37 -13.54 22.91
CA THR A 12 -23.42 -12.58 22.30
C THR A 12 -23.89 -11.12 22.29
N ALA A 13 -25.05 -10.80 22.86
CA ALA A 13 -25.56 -9.43 22.95
C ALA A 13 -24.89 -8.59 24.05
N ASP A 14 -24.24 -9.20 25.05
CA ASP A 14 -23.79 -8.49 26.27
C ASP A 14 -22.28 -8.16 26.32
N LEU A 15 -21.48 -8.47 25.31
CA LEU A 15 -20.02 -8.33 25.42
C LEU A 15 -19.44 -7.00 24.90
N PHE A 16 -20.23 -6.18 24.22
CA PHE A 16 -19.77 -4.88 23.70
C PHE A 16 -20.51 -3.67 24.26
N GLU A 17 -21.71 -3.84 24.84
CA GLU A 17 -22.51 -2.71 25.35
C GLU A 17 -22.00 -2.07 26.65
N PRO A 18 -21.41 -2.77 27.63
CA PRO A 18 -21.10 -2.12 28.91
C PRO A 18 -19.96 -1.12 28.83
N ASP A 19 -18.95 -1.35 28.01
CA ASP A 19 -17.75 -0.50 28.01
C ASP A 19 -17.87 0.69 27.05
N LEU A 20 -18.54 0.53 25.91
CA LEU A 20 -18.89 1.64 25.02
C LEU A 20 -19.95 2.55 25.64
N ALA A 21 -20.96 1.94 26.28
CA ALA A 21 -21.97 2.68 27.04
C ALA A 21 -21.37 3.37 28.26
N LYS A 22 -20.40 2.77 28.97
CA LYS A 22 -19.65 3.43 30.05
C LYS A 22 -18.74 4.54 29.56
N ALA A 23 -18.10 4.38 28.41
CA ALA A 23 -17.29 5.44 27.80
C ALA A 23 -18.17 6.61 27.34
N LEU A 24 -19.34 6.34 26.75
CA LEU A 24 -20.30 7.34 26.35
C LEU A 24 -21.00 7.98 27.54
N THR A 25 -21.45 7.20 28.55
CA THR A 25 -22.09 7.74 29.78
C THR A 25 -21.07 8.44 30.69
N GLY A 26 -19.82 7.98 30.75
CA GLY A 26 -18.75 8.70 31.44
C GLY A 26 -18.42 10.05 30.80
N ARG A 27 -18.49 10.16 29.47
CA ARG A 27 -18.34 11.44 28.74
C ARG A 27 -19.57 12.36 28.90
N VAL A 28 -20.76 11.80 28.82
CA VAL A 28 -22.01 12.57 29.05
C VAL A 28 -22.08 13.12 30.49
N LYS A 29 -21.67 12.34 31.50
CA LYS A 29 -21.56 12.84 32.89
C LYS A 29 -20.50 13.92 33.04
N ARG A 30 -19.32 13.79 32.38
CA ARG A 30 -18.30 14.85 32.39
C ARG A 30 -18.71 16.09 31.63
N ALA A 31 -19.51 15.95 30.57
CA ALA A 31 -20.06 17.09 29.85
C ALA A 31 -21.13 17.83 30.68
N ALA A 32 -21.90 17.12 31.54
CA ALA A 32 -22.87 17.71 32.41
C ALA A 32 -22.27 18.38 33.66
N ASP A 33 -21.09 17.92 34.13
CA ASP A 33 -20.42 18.45 35.33
C ASP A 33 -19.41 19.57 35.02
N ILE A 34 -19.13 19.83 33.74
CA ILE A 34 -18.28 20.95 33.33
C ILE A 34 -19.18 22.17 33.19
N VAL A 35 -19.18 23.07 34.18
CA VAL A 35 -19.62 24.46 33.99
C VAL A 35 -18.70 25.08 32.97
N THR A 36 -19.04 24.91 31.70
CA THR A 36 -18.28 25.50 30.58
C THR A 36 -18.46 27.02 30.68
N PRO A 37 -17.37 27.81 30.72
CA PRO A 37 -17.51 29.26 30.58
C PRO A 37 -18.24 29.55 29.25
N PRO A 38 -19.05 30.60 29.17
CA PRO A 38 -19.80 30.89 27.95
C PRO A 38 -18.86 30.94 26.77
N ARG A 39 -19.05 30.03 25.84
CA ARG A 39 -18.24 29.93 24.63
C ARG A 39 -18.40 31.19 23.79
N ALA A 40 -17.35 31.93 23.59
CA ALA A 40 -17.33 33.12 22.75
C ALA A 40 -17.50 32.81 21.24
N VAL A 41 -17.43 31.52 20.86
CA VAL A 41 -17.49 31.09 19.46
C VAL A 41 -18.82 30.33 19.27
N GLN A 42 -19.70 30.87 18.44
CA GLN A 42 -20.88 30.15 18.00
C GLN A 42 -20.45 28.98 17.11
N PRO A 43 -21.08 27.77 17.25
CA PRO A 43 -20.85 26.69 16.31
C PRO A 43 -21.11 27.19 14.90
N LEU A 44 -20.26 26.81 13.96
CA LEU A 44 -20.59 26.97 12.55
C LEU A 44 -21.96 26.33 12.30
N ALA A 45 -22.81 26.96 11.51
CA ALA A 45 -24.15 26.47 11.25
C ALA A 45 -24.16 24.99 10.90
N ALA A 46 -25.14 24.25 11.38
CA ALA A 46 -25.31 22.82 11.12
C ALA A 46 -26.52 22.55 10.20
N PRO A 47 -26.57 23.04 8.95
CA PRO A 47 -27.51 22.50 8.00
C PRO A 47 -27.08 21.08 7.64
N SER A 48 -28.05 20.21 7.37
CA SER A 48 -27.77 18.92 6.73
C SER A 48 -27.10 19.12 5.37
N ASP A 49 -27.44 20.22 4.69
CA ASP A 49 -26.95 20.57 3.38
C ASP A 49 -25.67 21.41 3.49
N TRP A 50 -24.71 21.14 2.62
CA TRP A 50 -23.49 21.90 2.50
C TRP A 50 -23.65 23.07 1.51
N SER A 51 -22.76 24.05 1.62
CA SER A 51 -22.52 25.08 0.60
C SER A 51 -21.03 25.30 0.46
N PHE A 52 -20.58 25.85 -0.67
CA PHE A 52 -19.16 26.17 -0.88
C PHE A 52 -18.63 27.08 0.22
N GLU A 53 -19.42 28.05 0.66
CA GLU A 53 -19.04 28.95 1.74
C GLU A 53 -18.85 28.21 3.08
N LEU A 54 -19.73 27.25 3.42
CA LEU A 54 -19.60 26.42 4.61
C LEU A 54 -18.38 25.50 4.51
N ILE A 55 -18.14 24.91 3.33
CA ILE A 55 -16.94 24.08 3.10
C ILE A 55 -15.67 24.90 3.33
N GLU A 56 -15.58 26.12 2.81
CA GLU A 56 -14.43 26.99 3.03
C GLU A 56 -14.24 27.35 4.51
N GLN A 57 -15.33 27.64 5.24
CA GLN A 57 -15.29 27.94 6.67
C GLN A 57 -14.80 26.73 7.47
N TYR A 58 -15.36 25.54 7.25
CA TYR A 58 -14.91 24.32 7.91
C TYR A 58 -13.48 23.94 7.54
N HIS A 59 -13.11 24.09 6.27
CA HIS A 59 -11.74 23.87 5.82
C HIS A 59 -10.76 24.80 6.54
N ALA A 60 -11.10 26.08 6.71
CA ALA A 60 -10.24 27.02 7.42
C ALA A 60 -10.05 26.66 8.91
N VAL A 61 -11.13 26.23 9.58
CA VAL A 61 -11.07 25.82 11.00
C VAL A 61 -10.31 24.50 11.16
N ILE A 62 -10.55 23.52 10.29
CA ILE A 62 -9.82 22.25 10.28
C ILE A 62 -8.33 22.50 10.02
N ARG A 63 -7.98 23.38 9.08
CA ARG A 63 -6.60 23.80 8.79
C ARG A 63 -5.92 24.32 10.04
N SER A 64 -6.53 25.33 10.69
CA SER A 64 -5.96 25.93 11.89
C SER A 64 -5.73 24.91 13.00
N THR A 65 -6.66 23.95 13.14
CA THR A 65 -6.54 22.87 14.13
C THR A 65 -5.44 21.88 13.75
N ALA A 66 -5.33 21.52 12.49
CA ALA A 66 -4.27 20.65 11.98
C ALA A 66 -2.87 21.26 12.15
N GLU A 67 -2.74 22.57 11.88
CA GLU A 67 -1.50 23.33 12.09
C GLU A 67 -1.09 23.37 13.58
N ARG A 68 -2.07 23.47 14.52
CA ARG A 68 -1.79 23.37 15.97
C ARG A 68 -1.19 22.03 16.38
N PHE A 69 -1.51 20.96 15.66
CA PHE A 69 -0.91 19.62 15.85
C PHE A 69 0.35 19.38 15.02
N GLY A 70 0.79 20.36 14.24
CA GLY A 70 2.00 20.26 13.43
C GLY A 70 1.87 19.36 12.19
N LEU A 71 0.65 19.14 11.67
CA LEU A 71 0.46 18.40 10.43
C LEU A 71 1.04 19.16 9.24
N ASP A 72 2.01 18.56 8.58
CA ASP A 72 2.67 19.12 7.39
C ASP A 72 2.04 18.55 6.11
N THR A 73 1.32 19.41 5.37
CA THR A 73 0.57 19.04 4.16
C THR A 73 1.05 19.79 2.93
N TYR A 74 0.79 19.21 1.74
CA TYR A 74 0.78 20.01 0.52
C TYR A 74 -0.41 21.00 0.55
N PRO A 75 -0.40 22.09 -0.25
CA PRO A 75 -1.60 22.89 -0.47
C PRO A 75 -2.77 22.00 -0.88
N ASN A 76 -3.96 22.25 -0.34
CA ASN A 76 -5.14 21.45 -0.62
C ASN A 76 -5.95 22.05 -1.76
N GLN A 77 -6.45 21.19 -2.64
CA GLN A 77 -7.44 21.48 -3.67
C GLN A 77 -8.64 20.58 -3.42
N LEU A 78 -9.77 21.17 -3.01
CA LEU A 78 -11.00 20.45 -2.75
C LEU A 78 -11.90 20.56 -3.97
N GLU A 79 -12.40 19.43 -4.47
CA GLU A 79 -13.31 19.37 -5.62
C GLU A 79 -14.54 18.55 -5.25
N ILE A 80 -15.72 19.11 -5.53
CA ILE A 80 -16.99 18.42 -5.32
C ILE A 80 -17.35 17.71 -6.62
N ILE A 81 -17.63 16.41 -6.54
CA ILE A 81 -17.97 15.57 -7.69
C ILE A 81 -19.23 14.75 -7.41
N THR A 82 -19.93 14.38 -8.50
CA THR A 82 -21.12 13.53 -8.43
C THR A 82 -20.75 12.07 -8.15
N ALA A 83 -21.74 11.27 -7.71
CA ALA A 83 -21.56 9.82 -7.54
C ALA A 83 -21.10 9.12 -8.85
N GLU A 84 -21.55 9.58 -10.02
CA GLU A 84 -21.12 9.03 -11.31
C GLU A 84 -19.64 9.33 -11.58
N GLN A 85 -19.21 10.58 -11.33
CA GLN A 85 -17.81 10.96 -11.47
C GLN A 85 -16.92 10.23 -10.45
N MET A 86 -17.42 9.98 -9.24
CA MET A 86 -16.74 9.18 -8.23
C MET A 86 -16.55 7.74 -8.70
N MET A 87 -17.59 7.12 -9.28
CA MET A 87 -17.51 5.78 -9.87
C MET A 87 -16.51 5.70 -11.04
N ASP A 88 -16.50 6.72 -11.91
CA ASP A 88 -15.53 6.80 -13.01
C ASP A 88 -14.09 6.91 -12.51
N ALA A 89 -13.86 7.72 -11.49
CA ALA A 89 -12.57 7.83 -10.84
C ALA A 89 -12.12 6.50 -10.21
N TYR A 90 -13.01 5.77 -9.54
CA TYR A 90 -12.71 4.42 -9.04
C TYR A 90 -12.32 3.45 -10.15
N ALA A 91 -13.08 3.43 -11.24
CA ALA A 91 -12.81 2.58 -12.37
C ALA A 91 -11.46 2.88 -13.03
N SER A 92 -11.02 4.14 -12.96
CA SER A 92 -9.72 4.63 -13.46
C SER A 92 -8.59 4.54 -12.42
N VAL A 93 -8.68 3.62 -11.46
CA VAL A 93 -7.66 3.42 -10.41
C VAL A 93 -7.49 4.66 -9.51
N GLY A 94 -8.56 5.40 -9.26
CA GLY A 94 -8.55 6.60 -8.42
C GLY A 94 -7.88 7.83 -9.05
N MET A 95 -7.64 7.83 -10.37
CA MET A 95 -6.99 8.96 -11.04
C MET A 95 -7.99 9.83 -11.81
N PRO A 96 -7.94 11.17 -11.67
CA PRO A 96 -8.86 12.09 -12.35
C PRO A 96 -8.62 12.13 -13.85
N VAL A 97 -7.39 11.84 -14.25
CA VAL A 97 -6.95 11.78 -15.63
C VAL A 97 -6.16 10.49 -15.81
N ASN A 98 -6.61 9.64 -16.73
CA ASN A 98 -5.89 8.44 -17.13
C ASN A 98 -6.08 8.18 -18.63
N TYR A 99 -5.20 7.37 -19.23
CA TYR A 99 -5.43 6.86 -20.59
C TYR A 99 -6.61 5.89 -20.58
N ARG A 100 -7.21 5.67 -21.74
CA ARG A 100 -8.34 4.75 -21.88
C ARG A 100 -7.85 3.30 -21.91
N HIS A 101 -8.65 2.41 -21.33
CA HIS A 101 -8.46 0.97 -21.42
C HIS A 101 -9.79 0.27 -21.18
N TRP A 102 -10.08 -0.81 -21.92
CA TRP A 102 -11.35 -1.55 -21.83
C TRP A 102 -11.67 -2.05 -20.40
N SER A 103 -10.65 -2.41 -19.62
CA SER A 103 -10.82 -2.87 -18.24
C SER A 103 -11.45 -1.84 -17.34
N TYR A 104 -11.19 -0.55 -17.57
CA TYR A 104 -11.78 0.55 -16.79
C TYR A 104 -13.29 0.65 -17.04
N GLY A 105 -13.74 0.55 -18.30
CA GLY A 105 -15.16 0.51 -18.61
C GLY A 105 -15.88 -0.70 -18.02
N LYS A 106 -15.23 -1.87 -18.01
CA LYS A 106 -15.76 -3.08 -17.36
C LYS A 106 -15.88 -2.89 -15.83
N GLU A 107 -14.89 -2.30 -15.20
CA GLU A 107 -14.91 -2.00 -13.76
C GLU A 107 -16.00 -0.99 -13.42
N PHE A 108 -16.16 0.07 -14.22
CA PHE A 108 -17.24 1.04 -14.06
C PHE A 108 -18.61 0.37 -14.06
N ILE A 109 -18.92 -0.47 -15.06
CA ILE A 109 -20.20 -1.19 -15.15
C ILE A 109 -20.40 -2.13 -13.95
N SER A 110 -19.35 -2.78 -13.48
CA SER A 110 -19.38 -3.66 -12.30
C SER A 110 -19.71 -2.87 -11.04
N THR A 111 -19.01 -1.77 -10.83
CA THR A 111 -19.18 -0.86 -9.68
C THR A 111 -20.57 -0.25 -9.67
N GLU A 112 -21.04 0.28 -10.82
CA GLU A 112 -22.39 0.85 -10.97
C GLU A 112 -23.50 -0.17 -10.62
N LYS A 113 -23.37 -1.42 -11.11
CA LYS A 113 -24.33 -2.49 -10.79
C LYS A 113 -24.35 -2.83 -9.31
N ASN A 114 -23.20 -2.92 -8.68
CA ASN A 114 -23.09 -3.20 -7.25
C ASN A 114 -23.64 -2.07 -6.40
N TYR A 115 -23.35 -0.83 -6.76
CA TYR A 115 -23.90 0.36 -6.13
C TYR A 115 -25.43 0.42 -6.23
N LYS A 116 -25.99 0.29 -7.45
CA LYS A 116 -27.45 0.28 -7.67
C LYS A 116 -28.18 -0.84 -6.93
N ARG A 117 -27.50 -1.95 -6.65
CA ARG A 117 -28.06 -3.08 -5.88
C ARG A 117 -27.88 -2.92 -4.36
N GLY A 118 -27.21 -1.87 -3.91
CA GLY A 118 -26.88 -1.68 -2.49
C GLY A 118 -25.86 -2.69 -1.94
N HIS A 119 -25.13 -3.40 -2.81
CA HIS A 119 -24.09 -4.34 -2.42
C HIS A 119 -22.77 -3.64 -2.11
N MET A 120 -22.61 -2.41 -2.54
CA MET A 120 -21.41 -1.61 -2.36
C MET A 120 -21.84 -0.17 -2.04
N GLY A 121 -21.24 0.43 -0.98
CA GLY A 121 -21.25 1.87 -0.78
C GLY A 121 -20.12 2.50 -1.59
N LEU A 122 -20.29 3.73 -2.03
CA LEU A 122 -19.17 4.51 -2.53
C LEU A 122 -18.38 5.00 -1.30
N ALA A 123 -17.06 5.06 -1.41
CA ALA A 123 -16.29 5.84 -0.47
C ALA A 123 -16.69 7.31 -0.65
N TYR A 124 -16.60 8.04 0.43
CA TYR A 124 -17.04 9.44 0.44
C TYR A 124 -16.01 10.37 -0.18
N GLU A 125 -14.85 9.81 -0.60
CA GLU A 125 -13.68 10.59 -1.05
C GLU A 125 -12.74 9.79 -1.95
N ILE A 126 -11.97 10.52 -2.75
CA ILE A 126 -10.72 10.07 -3.38
C ILE A 126 -9.66 11.14 -3.16
N VAL A 127 -8.45 10.74 -2.80
CA VAL A 127 -7.32 11.63 -2.57
C VAL A 127 -6.16 11.31 -3.48
N ILE A 128 -5.63 12.32 -4.11
CA ILE A 128 -4.52 12.17 -5.05
C ILE A 128 -3.26 12.78 -4.45
N ASN A 129 -2.22 11.98 -4.34
CA ASN A 129 -0.90 12.43 -3.93
C ASN A 129 -0.28 13.33 -5.01
N SER A 130 -0.72 14.57 -5.05
CA SER A 130 -0.25 15.61 -5.95
C SER A 130 0.10 16.89 -5.19
N ASN A 131 0.68 17.86 -5.86
CA ASN A 131 0.94 19.18 -5.30
C ASN A 131 0.42 20.27 -6.26
N PRO A 132 -0.73 20.91 -5.96
CA PRO A 132 -1.56 20.73 -4.75
C PRO A 132 -2.15 19.33 -4.63
N CYS A 133 -2.42 18.89 -3.39
CA CYS A 133 -3.09 17.62 -3.11
C CYS A 133 -4.58 17.75 -3.44
N ILE A 134 -5.07 16.94 -4.36
CA ILE A 134 -6.46 17.00 -4.82
C ILE A 134 -7.28 16.02 -3.97
N SER A 135 -8.37 16.51 -3.39
CA SER A 135 -9.35 15.72 -2.65
C SER A 135 -10.71 15.86 -3.31
N TYR A 136 -11.25 14.76 -3.81
CA TYR A 136 -12.60 14.69 -4.34
C TYR A 136 -13.57 14.38 -3.21
N LEU A 137 -14.60 15.20 -3.08
CA LEU A 137 -15.66 15.08 -2.11
C LEU A 137 -16.97 14.80 -2.85
N MET A 138 -17.76 13.86 -2.37
CA MET A 138 -19.03 13.51 -3.02
C MET A 138 -20.11 14.56 -2.71
N GLU A 139 -20.86 15.00 -3.72
CA GLU A 139 -21.87 16.05 -3.55
C GLU A 139 -23.03 15.62 -2.65
N GLU A 140 -23.32 14.31 -2.56
CA GLU A 140 -24.38 13.76 -1.72
C GLU A 140 -24.01 13.71 -0.23
N ASN A 141 -22.78 14.04 0.15
CA ASN A 141 -22.39 14.10 1.55
C ASN A 141 -23.12 15.25 2.26
N THR A 142 -23.53 15.01 3.51
CA THR A 142 -23.97 16.09 4.40
C THR A 142 -22.79 16.99 4.80
N MET A 143 -23.07 18.16 5.38
CA MET A 143 -21.99 19.06 5.84
C MET A 143 -21.10 18.38 6.91
N ALA A 144 -21.68 17.57 7.80
CA ALA A 144 -20.92 16.80 8.79
C ALA A 144 -19.97 15.79 8.11
N MET A 145 -20.45 15.12 7.06
CA MET A 145 -19.62 14.20 6.28
C MET A 145 -18.57 14.93 5.45
N GLN A 146 -18.89 16.12 4.89
CA GLN A 146 -17.88 16.93 4.21
C GLN A 146 -16.75 17.34 5.17
N ALA A 147 -17.09 17.76 6.40
CA ALA A 147 -16.08 18.10 7.40
C ALA A 147 -15.21 16.89 7.79
N LEU A 148 -15.82 15.69 7.92
CA LEU A 148 -15.08 14.45 8.17
C LEU A 148 -14.11 14.16 7.02
N VAL A 149 -14.60 14.21 5.78
CA VAL A 149 -13.82 13.93 4.59
C VAL A 149 -12.66 14.93 4.45
N ILE A 150 -12.90 16.21 4.66
CA ILE A 150 -11.83 17.23 4.64
C ILE A 150 -10.76 16.90 5.69
N ALA A 151 -11.14 16.57 6.92
CA ALA A 151 -10.17 16.20 7.96
C ALA A 151 -9.39 14.93 7.61
N HIS A 152 -10.05 13.93 7.00
CA HIS A 152 -9.45 12.65 6.62
C HIS A 152 -8.55 12.80 5.38
N ALA A 153 -9.07 13.35 4.30
CA ALA A 153 -8.40 13.49 3.02
C ALA A 153 -7.35 14.59 3.00
N ALA A 154 -7.78 15.82 3.23
CA ALA A 154 -6.96 17.00 3.05
C ALA A 154 -5.88 17.17 4.14
N TYR A 155 -6.07 16.56 5.30
CA TYR A 155 -5.09 16.65 6.41
C TYR A 155 -4.53 15.29 6.81
N GLY A 156 -5.32 14.23 6.87
CA GLY A 156 -4.85 12.88 7.16
C GLY A 156 -3.99 12.34 6.04
N HIS A 157 -4.58 11.97 4.92
CA HIS A 157 -3.85 11.39 3.79
C HIS A 157 -2.79 12.32 3.23
N ASN A 158 -3.09 13.61 3.08
CA ASN A 158 -2.13 14.58 2.54
C ASN A 158 -0.85 14.65 3.38
N SER A 159 -0.96 14.74 4.72
CA SER A 159 0.22 14.76 5.59
C SER A 159 0.99 13.44 5.55
N PHE A 160 0.32 12.32 5.38
CA PHE A 160 0.96 11.02 5.19
C PHE A 160 1.76 10.96 3.89
N PHE A 161 1.16 11.36 2.78
CA PHE A 161 1.83 11.39 1.47
C PHE A 161 3.08 12.27 1.47
N LYS A 162 2.99 13.45 2.08
CA LYS A 162 4.12 14.36 2.18
C LYS A 162 5.19 13.88 3.15
N GLY A 163 4.79 13.20 4.24
CA GLY A 163 5.67 12.81 5.34
C GLY A 163 6.38 11.48 5.13
N ASN A 164 5.67 10.44 4.67
CA ASN A 164 6.20 9.07 4.62
C ASN A 164 7.34 8.91 3.62
N TYR A 165 8.39 8.18 4.02
CA TYR A 165 9.62 8.01 3.24
C TYR A 165 9.40 7.31 1.89
N LEU A 166 8.44 6.37 1.78
CA LEU A 166 8.18 5.66 0.53
C LEU A 166 7.59 6.58 -0.53
N PHE A 167 6.64 7.45 -0.15
CA PHE A 167 6.08 8.43 -1.07
C PHE A 167 7.15 9.41 -1.52
N ARG A 168 7.97 9.92 -0.61
CA ARG A 168 9.09 10.82 -0.92
C ARG A 168 10.15 10.17 -1.82
N MET A 169 10.30 8.86 -1.72
CA MET A 169 11.30 8.11 -2.51
C MET A 169 10.80 7.79 -3.92
N TRP A 170 9.53 7.44 -4.07
CA TRP A 170 8.99 6.80 -5.27
C TRP A 170 7.94 7.60 -6.03
N THR A 171 7.42 8.70 -5.45
CA THR A 171 6.42 9.54 -6.10
C THR A 171 6.96 10.94 -6.31
N ASP A 172 6.47 11.60 -7.36
CA ASP A 172 6.68 13.02 -7.62
C ASP A 172 5.31 13.71 -7.67
N ALA A 173 4.90 14.21 -6.50
CA ALA A 173 3.60 14.84 -6.34
C ALA A 173 3.44 16.11 -7.21
N ALA A 174 4.53 16.80 -7.53
CA ALA A 174 4.47 18.04 -8.30
C ALA A 174 4.20 17.79 -9.80
N SER A 175 4.63 16.64 -10.33
CA SER A 175 4.57 16.38 -11.77
C SER A 175 3.55 15.33 -12.18
N ILE A 176 2.91 14.63 -11.24
CA ILE A 176 2.07 13.47 -11.57
C ILE A 176 0.87 13.83 -12.45
N ILE A 177 0.19 14.93 -12.18
CA ILE A 177 -1.00 15.33 -12.96
C ILE A 177 -0.62 15.65 -14.41
N ASP A 178 0.43 16.46 -14.58
CA ASP A 178 0.93 16.78 -15.92
C ASP A 178 1.39 15.53 -16.67
N TYR A 179 2.02 14.61 -15.96
CA TYR A 179 2.44 13.33 -16.53
C TYR A 179 1.25 12.47 -16.98
N LEU A 180 0.17 12.43 -16.21
CA LEU A 180 -1.05 11.69 -16.58
C LEU A 180 -1.76 12.32 -17.78
N VAL A 181 -1.81 13.66 -17.85
CA VAL A 181 -2.32 14.38 -19.04
C VAL A 181 -1.49 14.04 -20.27
N TYR A 182 -0.17 14.07 -20.14
CA TYR A 182 0.74 13.63 -21.20
C TYR A 182 0.46 12.17 -21.62
N ALA A 183 0.37 11.25 -20.66
CA ALA A 183 0.14 9.83 -20.91
C ALA A 183 -1.18 9.60 -21.67
N LYS A 184 -2.27 10.24 -21.23
CA LYS A 184 -3.57 10.20 -21.90
C LYS A 184 -3.50 10.64 -23.35
N ASN A 185 -2.89 11.81 -23.60
CA ASN A 185 -2.77 12.36 -24.94
C ASN A 185 -1.84 11.52 -25.83
N TYR A 186 -0.78 10.97 -25.25
CA TYR A 186 0.16 10.12 -25.98
C TYR A 186 -0.49 8.81 -26.43
N VAL A 187 -1.19 8.12 -25.52
CA VAL A 187 -1.90 6.87 -25.82
C VAL A 187 -2.97 7.13 -26.89
N ALA A 188 -3.81 8.17 -26.74
CA ALA A 188 -4.81 8.53 -27.74
C ALA A 188 -4.19 8.81 -29.13
N GLY A 189 -3.07 9.52 -29.19
CA GLY A 189 -2.35 9.74 -30.44
C GLY A 189 -1.71 8.46 -31.01
N CYS A 190 -1.43 7.44 -30.18
CA CYS A 190 -1.01 6.13 -30.68
C CYS A 190 -2.21 5.34 -31.25
N GLU A 191 -3.38 5.39 -30.60
CA GLU A 191 -4.60 4.76 -31.08
C GLU A 191 -4.97 5.29 -32.49
N GLU A 192 -4.87 6.60 -32.69
CA GLU A 192 -5.12 7.23 -34.00
C GLU A 192 -4.15 6.78 -35.09
N ARG A 193 -2.86 6.59 -34.75
CA ARG A 193 -1.80 6.29 -35.72
C ARG A 193 -1.61 4.81 -35.97
N HIS A 194 -1.78 3.97 -34.98
CA HIS A 194 -1.45 2.55 -35.02
C HIS A 194 -2.67 1.63 -34.89
N GLY A 195 -3.85 2.22 -34.62
CA GLY A 195 -5.10 1.50 -34.39
C GLY A 195 -5.32 1.11 -32.94
N LEU A 196 -6.60 1.03 -32.55
CA LEU A 196 -7.04 0.75 -31.19
C LEU A 196 -6.55 -0.63 -30.72
N ASP A 197 -6.74 -1.66 -31.55
CA ASP A 197 -6.42 -3.05 -31.18
C ASP A 197 -4.93 -3.24 -30.85
N ALA A 198 -4.04 -2.63 -31.64
CA ALA A 198 -2.60 -2.72 -31.44
C ALA A 198 -2.15 -2.03 -30.12
N VAL A 199 -2.78 -0.92 -29.77
CA VAL A 199 -2.50 -0.19 -28.53
C VAL A 199 -3.07 -0.94 -27.32
N GLU A 200 -4.29 -1.44 -27.41
CA GLU A 200 -4.93 -2.21 -26.32
C GLU A 200 -4.21 -3.54 -26.06
N GLU A 201 -3.80 -4.28 -27.08
CA GLU A 201 -3.03 -5.52 -26.87
C GLU A 201 -1.69 -5.26 -26.17
N LEU A 202 -1.05 -4.13 -26.48
CA LEU A 202 0.17 -3.69 -25.80
C LEU A 202 -0.10 -3.31 -24.37
N LEU A 203 -1.16 -2.53 -24.09
CA LEU A 203 -1.58 -2.14 -22.75
C LEU A 203 -1.95 -3.36 -21.89
N ASP A 204 -2.72 -4.30 -22.44
CA ASP A 204 -3.05 -5.57 -21.78
C ASP A 204 -1.79 -6.30 -21.30
N SER A 205 -0.78 -6.38 -22.20
CA SER A 205 0.48 -7.04 -21.86
C SER A 205 1.27 -6.29 -20.79
N CYS A 206 1.24 -4.96 -20.81
CA CYS A 206 1.87 -4.13 -19.78
C CYS A 206 1.13 -4.23 -18.43
N HIS A 207 -0.20 -4.20 -18.43
CA HIS A 207 -1.01 -4.32 -17.22
C HIS A 207 -0.85 -5.67 -16.54
N ALA A 208 -0.76 -6.77 -17.31
CA ALA A 208 -0.48 -8.11 -16.76
C ALA A 208 0.86 -8.16 -15.98
N LEU A 209 1.78 -7.25 -16.26
CA LEU A 209 3.11 -7.19 -15.65
C LEU A 209 3.32 -5.99 -14.70
N MET A 210 2.29 -5.19 -14.42
CA MET A 210 2.43 -3.95 -13.62
C MET A 210 3.13 -4.19 -12.28
N ASN A 211 2.77 -5.28 -11.58
CA ASN A 211 3.35 -5.62 -10.28
C ASN A 211 4.85 -5.93 -10.34
N HIS A 212 5.32 -6.39 -11.50
CA HIS A 212 6.73 -6.65 -11.79
C HIS A 212 7.40 -5.50 -12.57
N GLY A 213 6.71 -4.36 -12.68
CA GLY A 213 7.18 -3.13 -13.34
C GLY A 213 7.69 -2.05 -12.39
N VAL A 214 7.86 -2.36 -11.11
CA VAL A 214 8.25 -1.39 -10.07
C VAL A 214 9.68 -1.61 -9.61
N ASP A 215 10.36 -0.52 -9.26
CA ASP A 215 11.64 -0.57 -8.56
C ASP A 215 11.38 -0.68 -7.07
N ARG A 216 11.84 -1.75 -6.43
CA ARG A 216 11.68 -1.98 -4.98
C ARG A 216 12.78 -1.32 -4.18
N TYR A 217 13.94 -1.14 -4.79
CA TYR A 217 15.13 -0.52 -4.22
C TYR A 217 15.64 0.60 -5.11
N ARG A 218 16.11 1.68 -4.50
CA ARG A 218 16.73 2.78 -5.26
C ARG A 218 18.02 2.28 -5.89
N ARG A 219 18.05 2.25 -7.21
CA ARG A 219 19.26 1.84 -7.94
C ARG A 219 20.36 2.88 -7.70
N PRO A 220 21.56 2.46 -7.32
CA PRO A 220 22.69 3.38 -7.32
C PRO A 220 22.91 3.93 -8.73
N SER A 221 23.34 5.18 -8.83
CA SER A 221 23.73 5.76 -10.11
C SER A 221 24.81 4.88 -10.75
N LYS A 222 24.64 4.54 -12.04
CA LYS A 222 25.66 3.78 -12.76
C LYS A 222 26.97 4.56 -12.71
N LEU A 223 27.99 3.94 -12.15
CA LEU A 223 29.34 4.48 -12.18
C LEU A 223 29.86 4.40 -13.61
N SER A 224 30.68 5.37 -14.02
CA SER A 224 31.41 5.25 -15.26
C SER A 224 32.42 4.08 -15.16
N LEU A 225 32.81 3.48 -16.29
CA LEU A 225 33.80 2.40 -16.33
C LEU A 225 35.07 2.76 -15.55
N THR A 226 35.51 4.01 -15.64
CA THR A 226 36.68 4.55 -14.93
C THR A 226 36.47 4.56 -13.40
N GLN A 227 35.29 4.96 -12.94
CA GLN A 227 34.94 4.96 -11.52
C GLN A 227 34.78 3.53 -10.97
N GLU A 228 34.23 2.61 -11.76
CA GLU A 228 34.10 1.20 -11.37
C GLU A 228 35.48 0.52 -11.24
N LEU A 229 36.38 0.78 -12.17
CA LEU A 229 37.75 0.29 -12.10
C LEU A 229 38.53 0.88 -10.91
N ALA A 230 38.36 2.18 -10.61
CA ALA A 230 38.95 2.80 -9.45
C ALA A 230 38.43 2.15 -8.14
N ARG A 231 37.12 1.95 -8.04
CA ARG A 231 36.47 1.33 -6.88
C ARG A 231 36.85 -0.16 -6.72
N SER A 232 37.09 -0.87 -7.81
CA SER A 232 37.60 -2.24 -7.77
C SER A 232 39.02 -2.28 -7.21
N LYS A 233 39.91 -1.37 -7.67
CA LYS A 233 41.26 -1.24 -7.12
C LYS A 233 41.30 -0.87 -5.65
N ASP A 234 40.42 0.04 -5.22
CA ASP A 234 40.30 0.43 -3.81
C ASP A 234 39.84 -0.75 -2.94
N ARG A 235 38.89 -1.57 -3.43
CA ARG A 235 38.46 -2.80 -2.74
C ARG A 235 39.59 -3.85 -2.64
N GLU A 236 40.36 -4.03 -3.74
CA GLU A 236 41.52 -4.92 -3.73
C GLU A 236 42.59 -4.42 -2.75
N ALA A 237 42.89 -3.12 -2.77
CA ALA A 237 43.84 -2.51 -1.86
C ALA A 237 43.41 -2.67 -0.40
N TYR A 238 42.12 -2.41 -0.09
CA TYR A 238 41.55 -2.62 1.23
C TYR A 238 41.63 -4.09 1.67
N ALA A 239 41.25 -5.03 0.80
CA ALA A 239 41.34 -6.46 1.09
C ALA A 239 42.79 -6.90 1.34
N GLN A 240 43.75 -6.35 0.57
CA GLN A 240 45.16 -6.62 0.77
C GLN A 240 45.71 -6.06 2.07
N GLN A 241 45.19 -4.91 2.54
CA GLN A 241 45.57 -4.32 3.85
C GLN A 241 45.05 -5.15 5.03
N GLN A 242 43.92 -5.84 4.86
CA GLN A 242 43.32 -6.69 5.90
C GLN A 242 43.97 -8.09 5.99
N VAL A 243 44.75 -8.48 5.00
CA VAL A 243 45.46 -9.76 5.00
C VAL A 243 46.73 -9.63 5.81
N ASN A 244 46.84 -10.42 6.89
CA ASN A 244 48.03 -10.49 7.71
C ASN A 244 49.27 -10.89 6.88
N ASP A 245 50.40 -10.24 7.10
CA ASP A 245 51.65 -10.46 6.33
C ASP A 245 52.08 -11.94 6.25
N MET A 246 51.72 -12.73 7.28
CA MET A 246 51.99 -14.18 7.30
C MET A 246 51.29 -14.94 6.15
N TRP A 247 50.12 -14.47 5.70
CA TRP A 247 49.36 -15.09 4.59
C TRP A 247 49.83 -14.64 3.21
N ARG A 248 50.58 -13.55 3.13
CA ARG A 248 51.14 -13.03 1.88
C ARG A 248 52.28 -13.92 1.32
N THR A 249 52.92 -14.71 2.19
CA THR A 249 54.04 -15.59 1.83
C THR A 249 53.61 -16.98 1.37
N LEU A 250 52.31 -17.33 1.52
CA LEU A 250 51.81 -18.60 1.01
C LEU A 250 51.78 -18.59 -0.53
N PRO A 251 52.27 -19.64 -1.21
CA PRO A 251 52.16 -19.72 -2.66
C PRO A 251 50.66 -19.67 -3.02
N ARG A 252 50.29 -18.65 -3.77
CA ARG A 252 48.95 -18.59 -4.39
C ARG A 252 48.82 -19.88 -5.22
N LYS A 253 47.79 -20.71 -4.93
CA LYS A 253 47.38 -21.72 -5.92
C LYS A 253 47.24 -20.96 -7.22
N ALA A 254 48.05 -21.36 -8.22
CA ALA A 254 47.93 -20.80 -9.55
C ALA A 254 46.44 -20.82 -9.89
N GLU A 255 45.86 -19.65 -10.02
CA GLU A 255 44.54 -19.55 -10.61
C GLU A 255 44.65 -20.36 -11.89
N LYS A 256 43.91 -21.47 -11.96
CA LYS A 256 43.73 -22.17 -13.24
C LYS A 256 43.42 -21.08 -14.22
N ALA A 257 44.32 -20.82 -15.15
CA ALA A 257 44.14 -19.86 -16.21
C ALA A 257 42.70 -20.04 -16.67
N ALA A 258 41.91 -18.99 -16.57
CA ALA A 258 40.51 -18.99 -16.98
C ALA A 258 40.47 -19.33 -18.47
N SER A 259 40.60 -20.62 -18.77
CA SER A 259 40.47 -21.20 -20.11
C SER A 259 39.06 -21.71 -20.29
N GLU A 260 38.15 -20.82 -20.14
CA GLU A 260 36.87 -20.78 -20.79
C GLU A 260 36.46 -19.32 -20.62
N LYS A 261 36.38 -18.59 -21.74
CA LYS A 261 35.73 -17.29 -21.76
C LYS A 261 34.37 -17.53 -21.14
N GLU A 262 34.23 -17.23 -19.84
CA GLU A 262 32.93 -17.18 -19.21
C GLU A 262 32.05 -16.34 -20.14
N VAL A 263 31.11 -16.99 -20.77
CA VAL A 263 30.15 -16.29 -21.62
C VAL A 263 29.43 -15.34 -20.68
N ARG A 264 29.85 -14.06 -20.72
CA ARG A 264 29.28 -13.05 -19.85
C ARG A 264 27.76 -13.11 -19.99
N ARG A 265 27.10 -13.47 -18.91
CA ARG A 265 25.66 -13.53 -18.85
C ARG A 265 25.09 -12.10 -19.06
N PHE A 266 24.04 -11.98 -19.85
CA PHE A 266 23.33 -10.73 -19.98
C PHE A 266 21.88 -10.93 -19.48
N PRO A 267 21.40 -10.09 -18.57
CA PRO A 267 22.14 -9.05 -17.84
C PRO A 267 23.23 -9.65 -16.91
N GLU A 268 24.23 -8.87 -16.55
CA GLU A 268 25.32 -9.32 -15.65
C GLU A 268 24.77 -9.71 -14.27
N GLU A 269 23.77 -8.95 -13.78
CA GLU A 269 23.03 -9.23 -12.54
C GLU A 269 21.55 -9.44 -12.84
N PRO A 270 20.84 -10.31 -12.11
CA PRO A 270 19.39 -10.47 -12.25
C PRO A 270 18.66 -9.14 -12.10
N GLN A 271 17.61 -8.93 -12.91
CA GLN A 271 16.83 -7.71 -12.90
C GLN A 271 15.41 -7.97 -12.43
N GLU A 272 14.96 -7.28 -11.37
CA GLU A 272 13.64 -7.45 -10.79
C GLU A 272 12.55 -6.72 -11.58
N ASN A 273 12.84 -5.52 -12.10
CA ASN A 273 11.86 -4.73 -12.81
C ASN A 273 11.77 -5.20 -14.28
N LEU A 274 10.81 -6.10 -14.53
CA LEU A 274 10.62 -6.71 -15.86
C LEU A 274 10.25 -5.69 -16.92
N LEU A 275 9.32 -4.77 -16.62
CA LEU A 275 8.91 -3.75 -17.59
C LEU A 275 10.06 -2.79 -17.93
N TYR A 276 10.90 -2.44 -16.95
CA TYR A 276 12.09 -1.62 -17.22
C TYR A 276 13.09 -2.35 -18.11
N PHE A 277 13.33 -3.64 -17.82
CA PHE A 277 14.25 -4.44 -18.63
C PHE A 277 13.75 -4.55 -20.08
N ILE A 278 12.46 -4.83 -20.26
CA ILE A 278 11.81 -4.93 -21.57
C ILE A 278 11.86 -3.57 -22.29
N GLU A 279 11.47 -2.48 -21.63
CA GLU A 279 11.54 -1.12 -22.18
C GLU A 279 12.92 -0.82 -22.77
N LYS A 280 13.99 -1.23 -22.09
CA LYS A 280 15.36 -0.90 -22.48
C LYS A 280 15.96 -1.87 -23.51
N ASN A 281 15.59 -3.15 -23.44
CA ASN A 281 16.35 -4.21 -24.11
C ASN A 281 15.54 -5.04 -25.12
N ALA A 282 14.20 -4.96 -25.13
CA ALA A 282 13.40 -5.73 -26.10
C ALA A 282 13.73 -5.29 -27.54
N PRO A 283 14.20 -6.21 -28.40
CA PRO A 283 14.79 -5.78 -29.67
C PRO A 283 13.77 -5.36 -30.74
N LEU A 284 12.52 -5.83 -30.65
CA LEU A 284 11.48 -5.61 -31.66
C LEU A 284 10.49 -4.50 -31.30
N LEU A 285 10.50 -3.99 -30.05
CA LEU A 285 9.63 -2.90 -29.68
C LEU A 285 9.98 -1.61 -30.44
N GLU A 286 8.98 -1.00 -31.06
CA GLU A 286 9.09 0.30 -31.68
C GLU A 286 9.16 1.45 -30.64
N PRO A 287 9.61 2.65 -31.01
CA PRO A 287 9.72 3.77 -30.07
C PRO A 287 8.41 4.10 -29.35
N TRP A 288 7.29 4.05 -30.04
CA TRP A 288 5.97 4.35 -29.46
C TRP A 288 5.53 3.28 -28.46
N GLN A 289 5.82 2.01 -28.74
CA GLN A 289 5.53 0.90 -27.83
C GLN A 289 6.36 1.01 -26.53
N ARG A 290 7.65 1.36 -26.66
CA ARG A 290 8.52 1.58 -25.50
C ARG A 290 8.00 2.71 -24.60
N GLU A 291 7.44 3.75 -25.21
CA GLU A 291 6.87 4.86 -24.41
C GLU A 291 5.62 4.42 -23.66
N ILE A 292 4.74 3.62 -24.27
CA ILE A 292 3.58 3.02 -23.56
C ILE A 292 4.04 2.13 -22.40
N VAL A 293 5.02 1.25 -22.61
CA VAL A 293 5.61 0.44 -21.52
C VAL A 293 6.13 1.34 -20.39
N ARG A 294 6.80 2.45 -20.74
CA ARG A 294 7.29 3.43 -19.75
C ARG A 294 6.15 4.10 -18.99
N ILE A 295 5.07 4.48 -19.67
CA ILE A 295 3.88 5.08 -19.07
C ILE A 295 3.30 4.14 -18.03
N VAL A 296 3.00 2.90 -18.40
CA VAL A 296 2.43 1.90 -17.47
C VAL A 296 3.35 1.66 -16.28
N ARG A 297 4.66 1.52 -16.54
CA ARG A 297 5.66 1.34 -15.47
C ARG A 297 5.70 2.52 -14.49
N LYS A 298 5.64 3.76 -14.98
CA LYS A 298 5.66 4.95 -14.11
C LYS A 298 4.38 5.07 -13.29
N VAL A 299 3.22 4.75 -13.87
CA VAL A 299 1.95 4.70 -13.15
C VAL A 299 2.00 3.61 -12.07
N ALA A 300 2.50 2.42 -12.39
CA ALA A 300 2.69 1.35 -11.42
C ALA A 300 3.60 1.76 -10.25
N GLN A 301 4.71 2.45 -10.55
CA GLN A 301 5.64 2.97 -9.53
C GLN A 301 5.00 4.01 -8.62
N TYR A 302 4.13 4.87 -9.16
CA TYR A 302 3.42 5.86 -8.37
C TYR A 302 2.49 5.23 -7.32
N PHE A 303 1.83 4.10 -7.65
CA PHE A 303 0.95 3.39 -6.72
C PHE A 303 1.69 2.45 -5.76
N TYR A 304 2.96 2.18 -6.00
CA TYR A 304 3.71 1.20 -5.20
C TYR A 304 3.79 1.54 -3.70
N PRO A 305 4.01 2.80 -3.25
CA PRO A 305 3.97 3.16 -1.84
C PRO A 305 2.62 2.88 -1.16
N GLN A 306 1.50 3.15 -1.83
CA GLN A 306 0.16 2.93 -1.29
C GLN A 306 -0.08 1.46 -0.93
N ARG A 307 0.43 0.53 -1.75
CA ARG A 307 0.32 -0.91 -1.52
C ARG A 307 1.11 -1.40 -0.32
N GLN A 308 2.13 -0.65 0.12
CA GLN A 308 2.99 -0.98 1.27
C GLN A 308 2.60 -0.26 2.56
N THR A 309 1.64 0.64 2.50
CA THR A 309 1.27 1.53 3.61
C THR A 309 -0.23 1.63 3.81
N GLN A 310 -0.99 0.62 3.40
CA GLN A 310 -2.45 0.66 3.48
C GLN A 310 -2.93 0.80 4.94
N VAL A 311 -2.41 -0.02 5.86
CA VAL A 311 -2.76 0.05 7.29
C VAL A 311 -2.32 1.38 7.90
N MET A 312 -1.11 1.81 7.59
CA MET A 312 -0.57 3.07 8.14
C MET A 312 -1.30 4.28 7.59
N ASN A 313 -1.53 4.33 6.28
CA ASN A 313 -2.13 5.48 5.60
C ASN A 313 -3.61 5.66 6.03
N GLU A 314 -4.40 4.58 5.97
CA GLU A 314 -5.79 4.60 6.39
C GLU A 314 -5.91 4.84 7.91
N GLY A 315 -5.05 4.19 8.69
CA GLY A 315 -4.99 4.37 10.13
C GLY A 315 -4.62 5.79 10.54
N TRP A 316 -3.64 6.40 9.88
CA TRP A 316 -3.22 7.78 10.11
C TRP A 316 -4.32 8.77 9.79
N ALA A 317 -4.95 8.65 8.63
CA ALA A 317 -6.03 9.53 8.23
C ALA A 317 -7.24 9.39 9.17
N THR A 318 -7.57 8.15 9.59
CA THR A 318 -8.63 7.86 10.56
C THR A 318 -8.31 8.40 11.95
N PHE A 319 -7.07 8.27 12.42
CA PHE A 319 -6.62 8.84 13.69
C PHE A 319 -6.76 10.37 13.69
N TRP A 320 -6.32 11.02 12.62
CA TRP A 320 -6.35 12.47 12.53
C TRP A 320 -7.74 13.02 12.33
N HIS A 321 -8.61 12.43 11.49
CA HIS A 321 -9.96 12.92 11.40
C HIS A 321 -10.68 12.81 12.76
N HIS A 322 -10.50 11.70 13.47
CA HIS A 322 -11.05 11.52 14.81
C HIS A 322 -10.51 12.57 15.80
N LYS A 323 -9.20 12.82 15.78
CA LYS A 323 -8.58 13.80 16.67
C LYS A 323 -9.02 15.23 16.35
N LEU A 324 -8.99 15.61 15.07
CA LEU A 324 -9.35 16.95 14.62
C LEU A 324 -10.83 17.25 14.92
N LEU A 325 -11.75 16.37 14.54
CA LEU A 325 -13.18 16.62 14.74
C LEU A 325 -13.57 16.64 16.22
N ASN A 326 -12.98 15.78 17.07
CA ASN A 326 -13.18 15.88 18.52
C ASN A 326 -12.67 17.23 19.05
N THR A 327 -11.53 17.71 18.57
CA THR A 327 -10.99 19.02 18.99
C THR A 327 -11.90 20.16 18.52
N LEU A 328 -12.42 20.11 17.29
CA LEU A 328 -13.39 21.08 16.79
C LEU A 328 -14.66 21.11 17.61
N TYR A 329 -15.15 19.94 18.06
CA TYR A 329 -16.30 19.84 18.93
C TYR A 329 -16.02 20.46 20.30
N ASP A 330 -14.89 20.13 20.91
CA ASP A 330 -14.46 20.69 22.20
C ASP A 330 -14.26 22.22 22.11
N ASP A 331 -13.76 22.72 20.98
CA ASP A 331 -13.61 24.16 20.69
C ASP A 331 -14.95 24.84 20.33
N GLY A 332 -16.05 24.08 20.18
CA GLY A 332 -17.40 24.58 19.92
C GLY A 332 -17.71 24.88 18.45
N HIS A 333 -16.92 24.36 17.52
CA HIS A 333 -17.15 24.53 16.08
C HIS A 333 -18.13 23.50 15.48
N LEU A 334 -18.40 22.40 16.17
CA LEU A 334 -19.36 21.39 15.74
C LEU A 334 -20.58 21.35 16.69
N THR A 335 -21.75 21.07 16.13
CA THR A 335 -22.96 20.82 16.90
C THR A 335 -23.02 19.37 17.37
N ASP A 336 -23.88 19.08 18.38
CA ASP A 336 -24.12 17.72 18.88
C ASP A 336 -24.64 16.79 17.75
N GLY A 337 -25.49 17.31 16.86
CA GLY A 337 -25.99 16.56 15.71
C GLY A 337 -24.88 16.13 14.74
N MET A 338 -24.00 17.07 14.39
CA MET A 338 -22.83 16.75 13.56
C MET A 338 -21.89 15.75 14.24
N MET A 339 -21.70 15.90 15.56
CA MET A 339 -20.87 14.99 16.36
C MET A 339 -21.41 13.55 16.30
N ILE A 340 -22.71 13.36 16.47
CA ILE A 340 -23.35 12.03 16.41
C ILE A 340 -23.24 11.43 15.00
N GLU A 341 -23.46 12.24 13.98
CA GLU A 341 -23.45 11.80 12.60
C GLU A 341 -22.06 11.29 12.17
N TRP A 342 -21.03 12.10 12.38
CA TRP A 342 -19.68 11.67 11.97
C TRP A 342 -19.14 10.53 12.85
N LEU A 343 -19.49 10.47 14.16
CA LEU A 343 -19.12 9.34 15.03
C LEU A 343 -19.72 8.03 14.54
N LYS A 344 -20.98 8.04 14.07
CA LYS A 344 -21.61 6.87 13.46
C LYS A 344 -20.83 6.41 12.23
N SER A 345 -20.45 7.34 11.35
CA SER A 345 -19.65 7.02 10.17
C SER A 345 -18.28 6.47 10.55
N HIS A 346 -17.57 7.12 11.47
CA HIS A 346 -16.29 6.66 12.00
C HIS A 346 -16.37 5.23 12.55
N THR A 347 -17.39 4.95 13.39
CA THR A 347 -17.58 3.63 13.99
C THR A 347 -17.79 2.54 12.93
N ASN A 348 -18.52 2.85 11.85
CA ASN A 348 -18.71 1.92 10.74
C ASN A 348 -17.39 1.64 9.99
N VAL A 349 -16.57 2.67 9.78
CA VAL A 349 -15.27 2.54 9.09
C VAL A 349 -14.30 1.67 9.90
N VAL A 350 -14.22 1.87 11.21
CA VAL A 350 -13.30 1.11 12.10
C VAL A 350 -13.91 -0.19 12.62
N TYR A 351 -15.06 -0.61 12.12
CA TYR A 351 -15.68 -1.86 12.57
C TYR A 351 -14.86 -3.06 12.12
N GLN A 352 -14.48 -3.92 13.09
CA GLN A 352 -13.79 -5.18 12.86
C GLN A 352 -14.69 -6.36 13.22
N PRO A 353 -15.25 -7.08 12.25
CA PRO A 353 -15.98 -8.32 12.51
C PRO A 353 -15.06 -9.38 13.13
N LEU A 354 -15.60 -10.19 14.04
CA LEU A 354 -14.88 -11.33 14.61
C LEU A 354 -14.71 -12.43 13.57
N VAL A 355 -13.64 -13.22 13.74
CA VAL A 355 -13.43 -14.45 12.95
C VAL A 355 -14.66 -15.35 13.04
N GLY A 356 -15.14 -15.85 11.90
CA GLY A 356 -16.36 -16.64 11.80
C GLY A 356 -17.67 -15.85 11.62
N HIS A 357 -17.64 -14.52 11.73
CA HIS A 357 -18.79 -13.68 11.39
C HIS A 357 -18.98 -13.63 9.86
N LYS A 358 -20.26 -13.63 9.40
CA LYS A 358 -20.59 -13.63 7.96
C LYS A 358 -19.98 -12.49 7.12
N HIS A 359 -19.61 -11.40 7.77
CA HIS A 359 -18.97 -10.23 7.15
C HIS A 359 -17.46 -10.17 7.41
N TYR A 360 -16.87 -11.23 7.98
CA TYR A 360 -15.42 -11.27 8.16
C TYR A 360 -14.74 -11.49 6.80
N SER A 361 -13.91 -10.55 6.39
CA SER A 361 -13.13 -10.61 5.15
C SER A 361 -11.63 -10.41 5.38
N GLY A 362 -11.19 -10.64 6.63
CA GLY A 362 -9.84 -10.35 7.08
C GLY A 362 -9.79 -9.18 8.08
N ILE A 363 -8.59 -8.74 8.40
CA ILE A 363 -8.39 -7.60 9.30
C ILE A 363 -8.65 -6.31 8.51
N ASN A 364 -9.53 -5.47 9.05
CA ASN A 364 -9.82 -4.16 8.50
C ASN A 364 -8.61 -3.22 8.70
N PRO A 365 -7.97 -2.73 7.63
CA PRO A 365 -6.79 -1.86 7.74
C PRO A 365 -7.07 -0.54 8.46
N TYR A 366 -8.27 0.03 8.30
CA TYR A 366 -8.70 1.22 9.02
C TYR A 366 -8.76 0.98 10.53
N ALA A 367 -9.38 -0.14 10.93
CA ALA A 367 -9.50 -0.52 12.33
C ALA A 367 -8.15 -0.77 12.98
N LEU A 368 -7.31 -1.57 12.34
CA LEU A 368 -5.98 -1.91 12.84
C LEU A 368 -5.09 -0.67 12.93
N GLY A 369 -5.00 0.11 11.86
CA GLY A 369 -4.16 1.29 11.81
C GLY A 369 -4.58 2.36 12.83
N PHE A 370 -5.88 2.68 12.90
CA PHE A 370 -6.43 3.60 13.90
C PHE A 370 -6.15 3.15 15.32
N ALA A 371 -6.38 1.86 15.63
CA ALA A 371 -6.13 1.31 16.93
C ALA A 371 -4.63 1.38 17.30
N MET A 372 -3.73 1.08 16.35
CA MET A 372 -2.28 1.15 16.59
C MET A 372 -1.81 2.58 16.88
N TYR A 373 -2.23 3.59 16.12
CA TYR A 373 -1.87 5.00 16.43
C TYR A 373 -2.46 5.47 17.75
N THR A 374 -3.69 5.05 18.06
CA THR A 374 -4.34 5.35 19.35
C THR A 374 -3.61 4.69 20.51
N ASP A 375 -3.14 3.47 20.32
CA ASP A 375 -2.40 2.72 21.33
C ASP A 375 -0.98 3.27 21.56
N ILE A 376 -0.27 3.68 20.50
CA ILE A 376 0.99 4.41 20.61
C ILE A 376 0.80 5.65 21.49
N LYS A 377 -0.26 6.45 21.22
CA LYS A 377 -0.60 7.61 22.03
C LYS A 377 -0.86 7.23 23.49
N ARG A 378 -1.64 6.18 23.75
CA ARG A 378 -1.91 5.66 25.11
C ARG A 378 -0.63 5.27 25.83
N ILE A 379 0.24 4.50 25.18
CA ILE A 379 1.52 4.04 25.74
C ILE A 379 2.43 5.23 26.08
N CYS A 380 2.44 6.25 25.25
CA CYS A 380 3.20 7.47 25.54
C CYS A 380 2.63 8.24 26.74
N GLU A 381 1.31 8.41 26.80
CA GLU A 381 0.66 9.23 27.85
C GLU A 381 0.46 8.49 29.18
N LYS A 382 0.07 7.21 29.12
CA LYS A 382 -0.34 6.41 30.29
C LYS A 382 0.13 4.95 30.17
N PRO A 383 1.44 4.71 30.17
CA PRO A 383 1.97 3.37 30.02
C PRO A 383 1.69 2.48 31.24
N THR A 384 1.30 1.24 31.00
CA THR A 384 1.26 0.16 31.98
C THR A 384 2.67 -0.42 32.22
N ASP A 385 2.82 -1.32 33.20
CA ASP A 385 4.10 -2.02 33.39
C ASP A 385 4.43 -2.96 32.23
N GLU A 386 3.40 -3.59 31.61
CA GLU A 386 3.55 -4.37 30.38
C GLU A 386 4.06 -3.49 29.24
N ASP A 387 3.48 -2.30 29.05
CA ASP A 387 3.92 -1.35 28.01
C ASP A 387 5.37 -0.92 28.21
N ARG A 388 5.80 -0.69 29.47
CA ARG A 388 7.19 -0.33 29.79
C ARG A 388 8.16 -1.47 29.48
N ALA A 389 7.73 -2.71 29.68
CA ALA A 389 8.53 -3.88 29.36
C ALA A 389 8.64 -4.09 27.84
N TRP A 390 7.53 -3.92 27.10
CA TRP A 390 7.49 -4.13 25.66
C TRP A 390 8.04 -2.95 24.84
N PHE A 391 7.86 -1.72 25.31
CA PHE A 391 8.20 -0.49 24.62
C PHE A 391 8.99 0.50 25.51
N PRO A 392 10.15 0.08 26.08
CA PRO A 392 10.91 0.94 27.00
C PRO A 392 11.39 2.24 26.35
N GLY A 393 11.56 2.22 25.03
CA GLY A 393 11.98 3.40 24.26
C GLY A 393 10.86 4.38 23.93
N MET A 394 9.58 4.02 24.15
CA MET A 394 8.40 4.80 23.77
C MET A 394 7.55 5.23 24.98
N ALA A 395 7.45 4.37 26.01
CA ALA A 395 6.61 4.61 27.18
C ALA A 395 6.98 5.91 27.90
N GLY A 396 6.01 6.81 28.02
CA GLY A 396 6.17 8.10 28.69
C GLY A 396 6.85 9.20 27.84
N LYS A 397 7.07 8.98 26.54
CA LYS A 397 7.59 10.00 25.63
C LYS A 397 6.47 10.89 25.07
N ASP A 398 6.86 11.93 24.32
CA ASP A 398 5.91 12.72 23.57
C ASP A 398 5.23 11.88 22.50
N TRP A 399 3.88 11.87 22.50
CA TRP A 399 3.11 11.04 21.59
C TRP A 399 3.09 11.60 20.17
N LEU A 400 3.13 12.94 20.00
CA LEU A 400 3.16 13.55 18.66
C LEU A 400 4.46 13.22 17.94
N GLU A 401 5.59 13.38 18.61
CA GLU A 401 6.90 13.01 18.06
C GLU A 401 6.96 11.51 17.73
N THR A 402 6.37 10.67 18.59
CA THR A 402 6.40 9.22 18.42
C THR A 402 5.58 8.75 17.22
N ILE A 403 4.33 9.27 17.06
CA ILE A 403 3.51 8.90 15.91
C ILE A 403 4.05 9.50 14.60
N ASP A 404 4.59 10.72 14.62
CA ASP A 404 5.23 11.34 13.45
C ASP A 404 6.46 10.53 13.02
N HIS A 405 7.29 10.08 13.97
CA HIS A 405 8.41 9.20 13.70
C HIS A 405 7.95 7.87 13.06
N ALA A 406 6.90 7.25 13.59
CA ALA A 406 6.34 6.03 13.04
C ALA A 406 5.82 6.25 11.62
N MET A 407 5.03 7.30 11.40
CA MET A 407 4.47 7.65 10.09
C MET A 407 5.57 7.87 9.04
N ARG A 408 6.63 8.59 9.38
CA ARG A 408 7.69 8.96 8.43
C ARG A 408 8.60 7.83 8.03
N ASN A 409 8.85 6.86 8.92
CA ASN A 409 10.00 5.94 8.78
C ASN A 409 9.60 4.48 8.59
N PHE A 410 8.33 4.14 8.63
CA PHE A 410 7.84 2.76 8.57
C PHE A 410 6.92 2.53 7.38
N LYS A 411 6.79 1.27 6.99
CA LYS A 411 5.75 0.70 6.12
C LYS A 411 4.92 -0.30 6.93
N ASP A 412 3.81 -0.81 6.41
CA ASP A 412 2.88 -1.64 7.17
C ASP A 412 3.56 -2.82 7.89
N GLU A 413 4.37 -3.59 7.17
CA GLU A 413 5.10 -4.73 7.74
C GLU A 413 5.92 -4.30 8.97
N SER A 414 6.79 -3.32 8.80
CA SER A 414 7.68 -2.87 9.87
C SER A 414 6.95 -2.09 10.98
N PHE A 415 5.87 -1.38 10.65
CA PHE A 415 5.02 -0.70 11.61
C PHE A 415 4.31 -1.70 12.53
N ILE A 416 3.71 -2.75 11.97
CA ILE A 416 3.09 -3.84 12.73
C ILE A 416 4.15 -4.55 13.57
N GLY A 417 5.28 -4.91 12.98
CA GLY A 417 6.38 -5.57 13.66
C GLY A 417 6.96 -4.79 14.83
N GLN A 418 6.92 -3.45 14.77
CA GLN A 418 7.46 -2.58 15.81
C GLN A 418 6.44 -2.16 16.87
N TYR A 419 5.19 -1.84 16.47
CA TYR A 419 4.26 -1.11 17.33
C TYR A 419 3.01 -1.89 17.74
N LEU A 420 2.73 -3.07 17.19
CA LEU A 420 1.58 -3.88 17.61
C LEU A 420 1.79 -4.38 19.05
N SER A 421 0.96 -3.90 19.99
CA SER A 421 1.10 -4.24 21.41
C SER A 421 0.35 -5.51 21.79
N PRO A 422 0.73 -6.16 22.92
CA PRO A 422 -0.04 -7.27 23.50
C PRO A 422 -1.49 -6.86 23.80
N GLN A 423 -1.72 -5.63 24.27
CA GLN A 423 -3.06 -5.13 24.54
C GLN A 423 -3.93 -5.15 23.28
N LEU A 424 -3.42 -4.63 22.15
CA LEU A 424 -4.16 -4.66 20.89
C LEU A 424 -4.38 -6.07 20.36
N MET A 425 -3.42 -6.98 20.54
CA MET A 425 -3.61 -8.38 20.15
C MET A 425 -4.77 -9.01 20.92
N ARG A 426 -4.92 -8.70 22.22
CA ARG A 426 -6.06 -9.13 23.02
C ARG A 426 -7.37 -8.49 22.56
N ASP A 427 -7.38 -7.17 22.32
CA ASP A 427 -8.56 -6.43 21.90
C ASP A 427 -9.11 -6.91 20.56
N PHE A 428 -8.21 -7.20 19.62
CA PHE A 428 -8.54 -7.75 18.29
C PHE A 428 -8.70 -9.27 18.30
N ARG A 429 -8.47 -9.92 19.45
CA ARG A 429 -8.49 -11.40 19.59
C ARG A 429 -7.61 -12.08 18.53
N LEU A 430 -6.42 -11.53 18.31
CA LEU A 430 -5.46 -12.09 17.37
C LEU A 430 -4.82 -13.34 17.97
N PHE A 431 -4.87 -14.43 17.21
CA PHE A 431 -4.17 -15.66 17.51
C PHE A 431 -3.71 -16.28 16.19
N SER A 432 -2.66 -17.09 16.25
CA SER A 432 -2.18 -17.82 15.09
C SER A 432 -2.88 -19.18 15.01
N ILE A 433 -3.44 -19.49 13.84
CA ILE A 433 -4.09 -20.77 13.56
C ILE A 433 -3.27 -21.48 12.48
N VAL A 434 -3.00 -22.74 12.66
CA VAL A 434 -2.52 -23.64 11.61
C VAL A 434 -3.73 -24.38 11.06
N ASP A 435 -3.98 -24.22 9.77
CA ASP A 435 -4.97 -24.97 9.01
C ASP A 435 -4.20 -26.02 8.17
N ASP A 436 -4.14 -27.25 8.67
CA ASP A 436 -3.59 -28.37 7.89
C ASP A 436 -4.74 -29.00 7.11
N GLU A 437 -4.67 -29.00 5.78
CA GLU A 437 -5.69 -29.62 4.91
C GLU A 437 -5.95 -31.10 5.22
N LYS A 438 -5.05 -31.75 5.95
CA LYS A 438 -5.18 -33.15 6.37
C LYS A 438 -5.95 -33.37 7.69
N GLU A 439 -6.09 -32.29 8.47
CA GLU A 439 -6.74 -32.30 9.76
C GLU A 439 -8.14 -31.69 9.66
N SER A 440 -9.10 -32.24 10.42
CA SER A 440 -10.48 -31.72 10.44
C SER A 440 -10.69 -30.58 11.43
N GLU A 441 -9.71 -30.28 12.24
CA GLU A 441 -9.73 -29.29 13.31
C GLU A 441 -8.62 -28.25 13.10
N LEU A 442 -8.92 -26.98 13.40
CA LEU A 442 -7.96 -25.90 13.37
C LEU A 442 -7.10 -25.94 14.65
N GLU A 443 -5.79 -25.96 14.50
CA GLU A 443 -4.87 -25.90 15.63
C GLU A 443 -4.50 -24.43 15.95
N VAL A 444 -4.64 -24.01 17.21
CA VAL A 444 -4.15 -22.73 17.69
C VAL A 444 -2.66 -22.86 17.98
N SER A 445 -1.81 -22.26 17.15
CA SER A 445 -0.35 -22.36 17.25
C SER A 445 0.29 -21.30 18.17
N ALA A 446 -0.44 -20.22 18.49
CA ALA A 446 0.06 -19.17 19.38
C ALA A 446 -1.06 -18.68 20.30
N ILE A 447 -0.78 -18.69 21.61
CA ILE A 447 -1.66 -18.22 22.69
C ILE A 447 -1.19 -16.86 23.23
N HIS A 448 -1.99 -16.24 24.11
CA HIS A 448 -1.68 -14.93 24.71
C HIS A 448 -0.69 -15.06 25.89
N ASP A 449 0.51 -15.49 25.58
CA ASP A 449 1.70 -15.37 26.43
C ASP A 449 2.79 -14.56 25.71
N GLU A 450 3.94 -14.35 26.33
CA GLU A 450 5.01 -13.53 25.74
C GLU A 450 5.53 -14.10 24.41
N ALA A 451 5.69 -15.41 24.30
CA ALA A 451 6.13 -16.07 23.08
C ALA A 451 5.05 -16.02 21.99
N GLY A 452 3.79 -16.26 22.36
CA GLY A 452 2.65 -16.17 21.47
C GLY A 452 2.42 -14.77 20.93
N TYR A 453 2.56 -13.72 21.74
CA TYR A 453 2.48 -12.33 21.24
C TYR A 453 3.58 -12.02 20.23
N ARG A 454 4.80 -12.51 20.43
CA ARG A 454 5.89 -12.34 19.46
C ARG A 454 5.58 -13.07 18.15
N ALA A 455 5.09 -14.31 18.23
CA ALA A 455 4.73 -15.11 17.07
C ALA A 455 3.56 -14.48 16.27
N VAL A 456 2.51 -14.01 16.95
CA VAL A 456 1.37 -13.33 16.30
C VAL A 456 1.83 -12.05 15.62
N ARG A 457 2.67 -11.23 16.28
CA ARG A 457 3.21 -9.99 15.70
C ARG A 457 4.02 -10.29 14.43
N GLU A 458 4.88 -11.30 14.48
CA GLU A 458 5.70 -11.72 13.35
C GLU A 458 4.84 -12.24 12.21
N ALA A 459 3.88 -13.12 12.48
CA ALA A 459 2.98 -13.68 11.49
C ALA A 459 2.13 -12.58 10.80
N LEU A 460 1.59 -11.64 11.58
CA LEU A 460 0.83 -10.53 11.01
C LEU A 460 1.72 -9.56 10.22
N SER A 461 2.90 -9.24 10.71
CA SER A 461 3.89 -8.44 9.97
C SER A 461 4.20 -9.06 8.60
N HIS A 462 4.46 -10.37 8.56
CA HIS A 462 4.70 -11.09 7.31
C HIS A 462 3.52 -11.06 6.33
N GLN A 463 2.28 -11.02 6.82
CA GLN A 463 1.11 -10.89 5.94
C GLN A 463 1.08 -9.57 5.17
N TYR A 464 1.69 -8.51 5.69
CA TYR A 464 1.79 -7.19 5.05
C TYR A 464 3.11 -6.98 4.30
N ASP A 465 4.04 -7.93 4.36
CA ASP A 465 5.26 -7.86 3.55
C ASP A 465 4.98 -8.25 2.09
N LEU A 466 5.06 -7.28 1.18
CA LEU A 466 4.90 -7.54 -0.25
C LEU A 466 5.99 -8.49 -0.79
N GLY A 467 7.18 -8.48 -0.19
CA GLY A 467 8.27 -9.37 -0.57
C GLY A 467 7.93 -10.85 -0.37
N SER A 468 7.14 -11.16 0.66
CA SER A 468 6.66 -12.51 0.94
C SER A 468 5.35 -12.89 0.22
N ARG A 469 4.57 -11.89 -0.22
CA ARG A 469 3.27 -12.09 -0.89
C ARG A 469 3.37 -12.18 -2.41
N GLU A 470 4.27 -11.41 -2.99
CA GLU A 470 4.48 -11.36 -4.44
C GLU A 470 5.57 -12.34 -4.87
N PRO A 471 5.40 -13.04 -5.99
CA PRO A 471 6.44 -13.92 -6.51
C PRO A 471 7.72 -13.13 -6.82
N ASN A 472 8.86 -13.62 -6.35
CA ASN A 472 10.16 -13.04 -6.69
C ASN A 472 10.60 -13.55 -8.06
N ILE A 473 10.20 -12.82 -9.11
CA ILE A 473 10.54 -13.14 -10.50
C ILE A 473 11.53 -12.11 -11.02
N GLN A 474 12.64 -12.60 -11.56
CA GLN A 474 13.72 -11.76 -12.06
C GLN A 474 14.11 -12.18 -13.49
N VAL A 475 14.53 -11.22 -14.30
CA VAL A 475 15.24 -11.52 -15.55
C VAL A 475 16.57 -12.16 -15.19
N TRP A 476 16.74 -13.42 -15.60
CA TRP A 476 17.94 -14.18 -15.31
C TRP A 476 18.98 -14.08 -16.42
N SER A 477 18.56 -14.32 -17.66
CA SER A 477 19.46 -14.25 -18.81
C SER A 477 18.73 -14.07 -20.14
N VAL A 478 19.48 -13.62 -21.16
CA VAL A 478 19.04 -13.57 -22.55
C VAL A 478 20.03 -14.36 -23.40
N ASN A 479 19.53 -15.20 -24.28
CA ASN A 479 20.34 -15.95 -25.25
C ASN A 479 20.77 -15.05 -26.43
N LEU A 480 21.75 -14.17 -26.21
CA LEU A 480 22.19 -13.18 -27.21
C LEU A 480 22.79 -13.80 -28.49
N ARG A 481 23.30 -15.03 -28.40
CA ARG A 481 24.01 -15.72 -29.51
C ARG A 481 23.14 -16.72 -30.26
N GLY A 482 21.96 -17.04 -29.72
CA GLY A 482 21.03 -17.99 -30.30
C GLY A 482 19.72 -17.34 -30.73
N ASP A 483 18.63 -17.90 -30.25
CA ASP A 483 17.24 -17.56 -30.59
C ASP A 483 16.71 -16.30 -29.91
N ARG A 484 17.54 -15.58 -29.15
CA ARG A 484 17.18 -14.39 -28.33
C ARG A 484 16.12 -14.65 -27.26
N SER A 485 15.93 -15.90 -26.87
CA SER A 485 15.00 -16.25 -25.80
C SER A 485 15.38 -15.57 -24.48
N LEU A 486 14.35 -15.18 -23.73
CA LEU A 486 14.47 -14.57 -22.42
C LEU A 486 14.25 -15.64 -21.35
N THR A 487 15.16 -15.80 -20.41
CA THR A 487 15.00 -16.66 -19.26
C THR A 487 14.69 -15.83 -18.01
N LEU A 488 13.55 -16.10 -17.40
CA LEU A 488 13.16 -15.59 -16.09
C LEU A 488 13.44 -16.64 -15.03
N ARG A 489 13.68 -16.18 -13.80
CA ARG A 489 13.81 -17.07 -12.64
C ARG A 489 12.87 -16.60 -11.53
N HIS A 490 12.08 -17.54 -11.03
CA HIS A 490 11.32 -17.40 -9.80
C HIS A 490 12.05 -18.10 -8.67
N THR A 491 12.36 -17.37 -7.60
CA THR A 491 12.91 -17.95 -6.37
C THR A 491 11.78 -18.15 -5.39
N GLN A 492 11.54 -19.41 -5.00
CA GLN A 492 10.51 -19.75 -4.04
C GLN A 492 10.86 -19.17 -2.67
N HIS A 493 9.89 -18.51 -2.06
CA HIS A 493 9.97 -18.05 -0.67
C HIS A 493 9.03 -18.93 0.16
N ASN A 494 9.56 -19.52 1.25
CA ASN A 494 8.81 -20.46 2.09
C ASN A 494 8.18 -21.63 1.29
N ASP A 495 8.91 -22.17 0.33
CA ASP A 495 8.50 -23.29 -0.53
C ASP A 495 7.18 -23.08 -1.29
N ARG A 496 6.75 -21.82 -1.46
CA ARG A 496 5.53 -21.49 -2.21
C ARG A 496 5.78 -21.60 -3.71
N PRO A 497 5.11 -22.54 -4.41
CA PRO A 497 5.21 -22.67 -5.85
C PRO A 497 4.43 -21.56 -6.56
N LEU A 498 4.80 -21.27 -7.80
CA LEU A 498 3.96 -20.46 -8.68
C LEU A 498 2.71 -21.24 -9.10
N HIS A 499 1.60 -20.52 -9.20
CA HIS A 499 0.37 -21.05 -9.78
C HIS A 499 0.53 -21.31 -11.29
N ASP A 500 -0.22 -22.27 -11.84
CA ASP A 500 -0.14 -22.63 -13.26
C ASP A 500 -0.54 -21.50 -14.22
N SER A 501 -1.31 -20.53 -13.75
CA SER A 501 -1.61 -19.30 -14.50
C SER A 501 -0.36 -18.50 -14.90
N ALA A 502 0.81 -18.76 -14.32
CA ALA A 502 2.08 -18.21 -14.77
C ALA A 502 2.32 -18.42 -16.27
N GLN A 503 1.83 -19.55 -16.84
CA GLN A 503 1.90 -19.81 -18.28
C GLN A 503 1.19 -18.75 -19.13
N GLU A 504 0.02 -18.26 -18.66
CA GLU A 504 -0.72 -17.21 -19.36
C GLU A 504 -0.01 -15.85 -19.28
N VAL A 505 0.55 -15.54 -18.11
CA VAL A 505 1.32 -14.29 -17.93
C VAL A 505 2.58 -14.28 -18.82
N LEU A 506 3.23 -15.43 -18.99
CA LEU A 506 4.40 -15.55 -19.88
C LEU A 506 4.09 -15.24 -21.34
N LYS A 507 2.86 -15.43 -21.81
CA LYS A 507 2.46 -15.02 -23.16
C LYS A 507 2.56 -13.51 -23.35
N HIS A 508 2.18 -12.73 -22.32
CA HIS A 508 2.32 -11.28 -22.33
C HIS A 508 3.82 -10.86 -22.32
N VAL A 509 4.65 -11.57 -21.55
CA VAL A 509 6.11 -11.32 -21.59
C VAL A 509 6.67 -11.61 -22.99
N SER A 510 6.26 -12.73 -23.61
CA SER A 510 6.71 -13.10 -24.96
C SER A 510 6.29 -12.06 -26.01
N ARG A 511 5.04 -11.55 -25.94
CA ARG A 511 4.57 -10.46 -26.82
C ARG A 511 5.42 -9.20 -26.70
N LEU A 512 5.72 -8.76 -25.47
CA LEU A 512 6.54 -7.58 -25.24
C LEU A 512 8.03 -7.81 -25.60
N TRP A 513 8.56 -9.01 -25.37
CA TRP A 513 9.94 -9.32 -25.67
C TRP A 513 10.19 -9.59 -27.17
N GLY A 514 9.20 -10.18 -27.84
CA GLY A 514 9.24 -10.51 -29.27
C GLY A 514 9.85 -11.88 -29.60
N PHE A 515 10.32 -12.63 -28.61
CA PHE A 515 10.94 -13.96 -28.76
C PHE A 515 10.44 -14.93 -27.69
N GLY A 516 10.91 -16.19 -27.75
CA GLY A 516 10.57 -17.19 -26.75
C GLY A 516 10.96 -16.76 -25.33
N VAL A 517 10.15 -17.19 -24.35
CA VAL A 517 10.37 -16.90 -22.93
C VAL A 517 10.30 -18.17 -22.12
N HIS A 518 11.27 -18.34 -21.23
CA HIS A 518 11.37 -19.44 -20.28
C HIS A 518 11.25 -18.91 -18.86
N LEU A 519 10.64 -19.67 -17.97
CA LEU A 519 10.57 -19.35 -16.54
C LEU A 519 10.95 -20.59 -15.74
N ASP A 520 12.03 -20.49 -14.99
CA ASP A 520 12.48 -21.52 -14.04
C ASP A 520 12.05 -21.13 -12.63
N SER A 521 11.31 -22.00 -11.95
CA SER A 521 11.06 -21.89 -10.51
C SER A 521 12.14 -22.69 -9.77
N VAL A 522 12.86 -22.04 -8.86
CA VAL A 522 13.93 -22.66 -8.08
C VAL A 522 13.58 -22.64 -6.59
N ASP A 523 13.99 -23.70 -5.89
CA ASP A 523 13.91 -23.78 -4.43
C ASP A 523 14.98 -22.92 -3.74
N GLY A 524 15.01 -22.95 -2.40
CA GLY A 524 16.01 -22.23 -1.60
C GLY A 524 17.46 -22.71 -1.81
N GLN A 525 17.65 -23.86 -2.47
CA GLN A 525 18.97 -24.42 -2.82
C GLN A 525 19.39 -24.10 -4.27
N GLY A 526 18.51 -23.44 -5.03
CA GLY A 526 18.74 -23.11 -6.42
C GLY A 526 18.41 -24.24 -7.41
N THR A 527 17.77 -25.33 -6.95
CA THR A 527 17.35 -26.45 -7.81
C THR A 527 16.06 -26.07 -8.52
N VAL A 528 16.02 -26.33 -9.85
CA VAL A 528 14.79 -26.07 -10.64
C VAL A 528 13.73 -27.09 -10.26
N THR A 529 12.64 -26.63 -9.70
CA THR A 529 11.48 -27.45 -9.29
C THR A 529 10.40 -27.50 -10.37
N LYS A 530 10.26 -26.45 -11.16
CA LYS A 530 9.28 -26.36 -12.26
C LYS A 530 9.77 -25.42 -13.36
N HIS A 531 9.39 -25.75 -14.60
CA HIS A 531 9.75 -25.00 -15.79
C HIS A 531 8.51 -24.71 -16.64
N TRP A 532 8.40 -23.48 -17.13
CA TRP A 532 7.41 -23.06 -18.12
C TRP A 532 8.10 -22.48 -19.33
N SER A 533 7.51 -22.62 -20.49
CA SER A 533 8.05 -22.09 -21.74
C SER A 533 6.92 -21.62 -22.65
N VAL A 534 7.13 -20.49 -23.30
CA VAL A 534 6.25 -19.93 -24.33
C VAL A 534 7.10 -19.61 -25.55
N PRO A 535 6.67 -20.04 -26.76
CA PRO A 535 7.38 -19.73 -28.01
C PRO A 535 7.32 -18.23 -28.32
N ALA A 536 8.09 -17.80 -29.30
CA ALA A 536 7.96 -16.47 -29.88
C ALA A 536 6.52 -16.23 -30.37
N PRO A 537 5.99 -15.00 -30.26
CA PRO A 537 4.67 -14.68 -30.75
C PRO A 537 4.62 -14.94 -32.26
N VAL A 538 3.50 -15.49 -32.71
CA VAL A 538 3.24 -15.64 -34.16
C VAL A 538 2.88 -14.25 -34.68
N ASN A 539 3.76 -13.65 -35.49
CA ASN A 539 3.44 -12.40 -36.17
C ASN A 539 2.28 -12.68 -37.16
N HIS A 540 1.10 -12.27 -36.83
CA HIS A 540 0.05 -12.11 -37.83
C HIS A 540 0.38 -10.84 -38.64
N ASN A 541 1.09 -11.04 -39.77
CA ASN A 541 1.28 -10.01 -40.77
C ASN A 541 -0.07 -9.61 -41.40
#